data_ea95f84e0cc497f9f6952a16153a54f5
#
_entry.id   ea95f84e0cc497f9f6952a16153a54f5
#
_cell.length_a   1.000
_cell.length_b   1.000
_cell.length_c   1.000
_cell.angle_alpha   90.00
_cell.angle_beta   90.00
_cell.angle_gamma   90.00
#
_symmetry.space_group_name_H-M   'P 1'
#
loop_
_entity.id
_entity.type
_entity.pdbx_description
1 polymer ?
#
loop_
_entity_poly.entity_id
_entity_poly.type
_entity_poly.pdbx_seq_one_letter_code
_entity_poly.pdbx_strand_id
1 'polypeptide(L)'
;YSDYVESAAVLREKLSGFKPDVLIILGSGLGSLGENVQNPIFIDYGEIPRMRTSTAIGHKGRFIAGLLGGKRVLLMQGRLHIYEGWSAEEVVFPVRLAKLIGIDKMIITNAAGGINRDFKVGELMLISDFIKFNCVNPLAGRNIDEFGPRFPDMSRVFDRDYMDLFRSVCADSRENVREGVYFYCMGPNYETPAEIRAMRTLGADAVGMSTVPECIAARHCGMRILGITLITNMAAGILDKPLSGEEVIEAGNAASKRFVSHVAEFLRRMPLD
;
A
#
# COMPACT_ATOMS: atom_id res chain seq x y z
N TYR A 1 -1.16 -3.95 -23.49
CA TYR A 1 -1.89 -4.97 -22.72
C TYR A 1 -1.21 -6.34 -22.82
N SER A 2 -0.75 -6.75 -24.04
CA SER A 2 -0.06 -8.02 -24.27
C SER A 2 1.07 -8.27 -23.27
N ASP A 3 1.84 -7.26 -22.94
CA ASP A 3 2.94 -7.33 -21.99
C ASP A 3 2.50 -7.72 -20.58
N TYR A 4 1.36 -7.20 -20.15
CA TYR A 4 0.75 -7.59 -18.86
C TYR A 4 0.27 -9.04 -18.88
N VAL A 5 -0.33 -9.49 -20.00
CA VAL A 5 -0.82 -10.87 -20.14
C VAL A 5 0.34 -11.86 -20.09
N GLU A 6 1.45 -11.58 -20.79
CA GLU A 6 2.66 -12.40 -20.77
C GLU A 6 3.25 -12.50 -19.35
N SER A 7 3.42 -11.38 -18.67
CA SER A 7 3.95 -11.35 -17.31
C SER A 7 3.03 -12.04 -16.31
N ALA A 8 1.71 -11.88 -16.47
CA ALA A 8 0.72 -12.57 -15.63
C ALA A 8 0.72 -14.10 -15.87
N ALA A 9 1.01 -14.56 -17.07
CA ALA A 9 1.14 -15.99 -17.37
C ALA A 9 2.34 -16.59 -16.62
N VAL A 10 3.50 -15.91 -16.63
CA VAL A 10 4.68 -16.33 -15.88
C VAL A 10 4.39 -16.34 -14.37
N LEU A 11 3.72 -15.30 -13.85
CA LEU A 11 3.36 -15.26 -12.44
C LEU A 11 2.42 -16.44 -12.05
N ARG A 12 1.43 -16.77 -12.89
CA ARG A 12 0.56 -17.95 -12.67
C ARG A 12 1.34 -19.27 -12.65
N GLU A 13 2.30 -19.44 -13.56
CA GLU A 13 3.16 -20.62 -13.62
C GLU A 13 3.95 -20.76 -12.32
N LYS A 14 4.60 -19.69 -11.86
CA LYS A 14 5.38 -19.69 -10.61
C LYS A 14 4.52 -19.91 -9.37
N LEU A 15 3.27 -19.52 -9.39
CA LEU A 15 2.30 -19.82 -8.33
C LEU A 15 1.88 -21.30 -8.29
N SER A 16 2.24 -22.13 -9.29
CA SER A 16 2.06 -23.60 -9.31
C SER A 16 0.64 -24.02 -8.92
N GLY A 17 -0.37 -23.34 -9.46
CA GLY A 17 -1.80 -23.60 -9.18
C GLY A 17 -2.35 -22.91 -7.92
N PHE A 18 -1.52 -22.26 -7.12
CA PHE A 18 -1.99 -21.45 -6.00
C PHE A 18 -2.74 -20.21 -6.53
N LYS A 19 -3.96 -19.98 -6.04
CA LYS A 19 -4.84 -18.88 -6.48
C LYS A 19 -5.04 -17.90 -5.32
N PRO A 20 -4.29 -16.80 -5.25
CA PRO A 20 -4.45 -15.81 -4.20
C PRO A 20 -5.82 -15.11 -4.27
N ASP A 21 -6.39 -14.79 -3.11
CA ASP A 21 -7.64 -14.05 -2.98
C ASP A 21 -7.40 -12.53 -2.79
N VAL A 22 -6.25 -12.18 -2.23
CA VAL A 22 -5.95 -10.81 -1.79
C VAL A 22 -4.51 -10.44 -2.14
N LEU A 23 -4.33 -9.24 -2.73
CA LEU A 23 -3.02 -8.60 -2.85
C LEU A 23 -2.74 -7.80 -1.57
N ILE A 24 -1.55 -7.95 -0.98
CA ILE A 24 -1.11 -7.14 0.15
C ILE A 24 0.18 -6.41 -0.24
N ILE A 25 0.17 -5.08 -0.23
CA ILE A 25 1.35 -4.26 -0.52
C ILE A 25 1.92 -3.72 0.79
N LEU A 26 3.14 -4.13 1.12
CA LEU A 26 3.80 -3.72 2.37
C LEU A 26 4.58 -2.42 2.21
N GLY A 27 4.37 -1.52 3.15
CA GLY A 27 5.16 -0.30 3.31
C GLY A 27 6.48 -0.53 4.04
N SER A 28 7.32 0.51 4.08
CA SER A 28 8.59 0.53 4.81
C SER A 28 8.39 0.18 6.29
N GLY A 29 9.27 -0.66 6.83
CA GLY A 29 9.20 -1.12 8.22
C GLY A 29 8.11 -2.17 8.51
N LEU A 30 7.24 -2.52 7.55
CA LEU A 30 6.14 -3.48 7.75
C LEU A 30 6.43 -4.87 7.11
N GLY A 31 7.65 -5.08 6.64
CA GLY A 31 8.07 -6.31 5.92
C GLY A 31 7.95 -7.60 6.71
N SER A 32 7.92 -7.55 8.04
CA SER A 32 7.77 -8.69 8.94
C SER A 32 6.45 -9.45 8.80
N LEU A 33 5.40 -8.83 8.22
CA LEU A 33 4.16 -9.53 7.90
C LEU A 33 4.44 -10.75 7.01
N GLY A 34 5.42 -10.65 6.10
CA GLY A 34 5.81 -11.74 5.20
C GLY A 34 6.35 -12.98 5.92
N GLU A 35 6.88 -12.84 7.13
CA GLU A 35 7.41 -13.94 7.94
C GLU A 35 6.29 -14.79 8.58
N ASN A 36 5.07 -14.27 8.57
CA ASN A 36 3.89 -14.93 9.15
C ASN A 36 3.04 -15.66 8.09
N VAL A 37 3.45 -15.63 6.83
CA VAL A 37 2.79 -16.35 5.75
C VAL A 37 3.11 -17.84 5.89
N GLN A 38 2.09 -18.68 5.96
CA GLN A 38 2.22 -20.14 6.05
C GLN A 38 2.36 -20.75 4.66
N ASN A 39 3.21 -21.78 4.53
CA ASN A 39 3.52 -22.46 3.28
C ASN A 39 3.92 -21.50 2.16
N PRO A 40 4.93 -20.63 2.37
CA PRO A 40 5.23 -19.54 1.46
C PRO A 40 5.85 -20.04 0.15
N ILE A 41 5.38 -19.47 -0.96
CA ILE A 41 6.01 -19.53 -2.28
C ILE A 41 6.66 -18.17 -2.49
N PHE A 42 7.98 -18.13 -2.66
CA PHE A 42 8.73 -16.92 -2.94
C PHE A 42 8.94 -16.77 -4.45
N ILE A 43 8.69 -15.58 -4.97
CA ILE A 43 8.89 -15.25 -6.38
C ILE A 43 9.57 -13.89 -6.45
N ASP A 44 10.84 -13.86 -6.86
CA ASP A 44 11.57 -12.61 -6.99
C ASP A 44 11.02 -11.79 -8.16
N TYR A 45 10.96 -10.46 -8.02
CA TYR A 45 10.43 -9.57 -9.07
C TYR A 45 11.20 -9.72 -10.38
N GLY A 46 12.52 -9.93 -10.32
CA GLY A 46 13.36 -10.15 -11.50
C GLY A 46 13.02 -11.42 -12.30
N GLU A 47 12.23 -12.34 -11.74
CA GLU A 47 11.77 -13.54 -12.44
C GLU A 47 10.51 -13.30 -13.27
N ILE A 48 9.86 -12.14 -13.09
CA ILE A 48 8.64 -11.77 -13.82
C ILE A 48 9.03 -10.79 -14.93
N PRO A 49 8.74 -11.07 -16.19
CA PRO A 49 9.04 -10.15 -17.29
C PRO A 49 8.53 -8.75 -17.02
N ARG A 50 9.33 -7.72 -17.34
CA ARG A 50 8.99 -6.29 -17.18
C ARG A 50 8.73 -5.80 -15.75
N MET A 51 8.72 -6.69 -14.76
CA MET A 51 8.64 -6.30 -13.36
C MET A 51 9.95 -5.62 -12.96
N ARG A 52 9.85 -4.45 -12.30
CA ARG A 52 11.02 -3.73 -11.77
C ARG A 52 11.36 -4.21 -10.38
N THR A 53 12.63 -4.12 -10.02
CA THR A 53 13.11 -4.45 -8.68
C THR A 53 13.22 -3.18 -7.86
N SER A 54 12.68 -3.19 -6.63
CA SER A 54 12.81 -2.06 -5.72
C SER A 54 14.25 -1.87 -5.28
N THR A 55 14.69 -0.62 -5.23
CA THR A 55 15.99 -0.18 -4.70
C THR A 55 15.87 0.48 -3.33
N ALA A 56 14.64 0.65 -2.82
CA ALA A 56 14.37 1.27 -1.54
C ALA A 56 14.86 0.41 -0.38
N ILE A 57 15.46 1.04 0.64
CA ILE A 57 16.01 0.36 1.81
C ILE A 57 14.91 -0.43 2.54
N GLY A 58 15.18 -1.69 2.87
CA GLY A 58 14.24 -2.57 3.57
C GLY A 58 13.22 -3.27 2.65
N HIS A 59 13.24 -3.01 1.35
CA HIS A 59 12.39 -3.67 0.36
C HIS A 59 13.12 -4.88 -0.26
N LYS A 60 12.57 -6.09 -0.09
CA LYS A 60 13.19 -7.32 -0.61
C LYS A 60 12.95 -7.58 -2.10
N GLY A 61 11.99 -6.88 -2.73
CA GLY A 61 11.72 -6.99 -4.16
C GLY A 61 11.19 -8.35 -4.60
N ARG A 62 10.25 -8.93 -3.85
CA ARG A 62 9.67 -10.25 -4.14
C ARG A 62 8.20 -10.32 -3.78
N PHE A 63 7.50 -11.25 -4.40
CA PHE A 63 6.20 -11.73 -3.95
C PHE A 63 6.37 -12.88 -2.95
N ILE A 64 5.43 -12.97 -2.00
CA ILE A 64 5.24 -14.12 -1.12
C ILE A 64 3.78 -14.55 -1.28
N ALA A 65 3.55 -15.74 -1.81
CA ALA A 65 2.21 -16.32 -1.90
C ALA A 65 2.06 -17.40 -0.83
N GLY A 66 0.92 -17.47 -0.15
CA GLY A 66 0.67 -18.46 0.90
C GLY A 66 -0.56 -18.13 1.72
N LEU A 67 -0.69 -18.71 2.90
CA LEU A 67 -1.83 -18.49 3.78
C LEU A 67 -1.49 -17.48 4.89
N LEU A 68 -2.38 -16.52 5.11
CA LEU A 68 -2.32 -15.57 6.23
C LEU A 68 -3.74 -15.30 6.72
N GLY A 69 -3.98 -15.46 8.02
CA GLY A 69 -5.33 -15.33 8.58
C GLY A 69 -6.36 -16.26 7.93
N GLY A 70 -5.93 -17.42 7.41
CA GLY A 70 -6.79 -18.37 6.71
C GLY A 70 -7.17 -17.97 5.26
N LYS A 71 -6.67 -16.86 4.74
CA LYS A 71 -6.86 -16.44 3.35
C LYS A 71 -5.60 -16.71 2.51
N ARG A 72 -5.81 -16.93 1.22
CA ARG A 72 -4.70 -17.07 0.24
C ARG A 72 -4.26 -15.68 -0.17
N VAL A 73 -3.04 -15.31 0.18
CA VAL A 73 -2.51 -13.97 -0.09
C VAL A 73 -1.41 -14.00 -1.15
N LEU A 74 -1.31 -12.93 -1.92
CA LEU A 74 -0.13 -12.55 -2.68
C LEU A 74 0.41 -11.27 -2.04
N LEU A 75 1.54 -11.36 -1.37
CA LEU A 75 2.12 -10.27 -0.61
C LEU A 75 3.32 -9.71 -1.36
N MET A 76 3.35 -8.41 -1.54
CA MET A 76 4.51 -7.66 -2.05
C MET A 76 5.42 -7.29 -0.88
N GLN A 77 6.54 -8.00 -0.73
CA GLN A 77 7.58 -7.66 0.25
C GLN A 77 8.56 -6.66 -0.35
N GLY A 78 8.11 -5.42 -0.42
CA GLY A 78 8.72 -4.31 -1.11
C GLY A 78 7.82 -3.77 -2.23
N ARG A 79 7.80 -2.43 -2.37
CA ARG A 79 7.06 -1.73 -3.42
C ARG A 79 8.01 -0.89 -4.25
N LEU A 80 7.55 -0.47 -5.41
CA LEU A 80 8.24 0.48 -6.28
C LEU A 80 7.80 1.90 -5.96
N HIS A 81 8.70 2.87 -6.12
CA HIS A 81 8.37 4.28 -5.92
C HIS A 81 8.82 5.12 -7.11
N ILE A 82 8.12 6.20 -7.36
CA ILE A 82 8.49 7.15 -8.42
C ILE A 82 9.84 7.81 -8.14
N TYR A 83 10.19 8.05 -6.87
CA TYR A 83 11.50 8.63 -6.52
C TYR A 83 12.69 7.69 -6.81
N GLU A 84 12.46 6.40 -7.05
CA GLU A 84 13.48 5.46 -7.52
C GLU A 84 13.81 5.63 -9.02
N GLY A 85 13.10 6.52 -9.73
CA GLY A 85 13.22 6.76 -11.17
C GLY A 85 12.24 5.95 -12.02
N TRP A 86 11.35 5.16 -11.40
CA TRP A 86 10.35 4.39 -12.11
C TRP A 86 9.20 5.26 -12.58
N SER A 87 8.67 4.99 -13.76
CA SER A 87 7.44 5.62 -14.25
C SER A 87 6.23 5.19 -13.40
N ALA A 88 5.17 5.98 -13.42
CA ALA A 88 3.94 5.61 -12.71
C ALA A 88 3.33 4.30 -13.24
N GLU A 89 3.51 3.97 -14.52
CA GLU A 89 3.08 2.71 -15.12
C GLU A 89 3.86 1.53 -14.55
N GLU A 90 5.18 1.65 -14.39
CA GLU A 90 6.04 0.63 -13.77
C GLU A 90 5.70 0.41 -12.29
N VAL A 91 5.44 1.50 -11.56
CA VAL A 91 5.04 1.43 -10.14
C VAL A 91 3.75 0.63 -9.94
N VAL A 92 2.76 0.79 -10.82
CA VAL A 92 1.47 0.10 -10.70
C VAL A 92 1.40 -1.23 -11.45
N PHE A 93 2.47 -1.61 -12.14
CA PHE A 93 2.53 -2.85 -12.92
C PHE A 93 2.11 -4.07 -12.10
N PRO A 94 2.62 -4.29 -10.85
CA PRO A 94 2.23 -5.44 -10.03
C PRO A 94 0.74 -5.45 -9.65
N VAL A 95 0.10 -4.30 -9.49
CA VAL A 95 -1.35 -4.22 -9.21
C VAL A 95 -2.16 -4.76 -10.40
N ARG A 96 -1.77 -4.38 -11.62
CA ARG A 96 -2.41 -4.86 -12.85
C ARG A 96 -2.16 -6.37 -13.07
N LEU A 97 -0.96 -6.87 -12.72
CA LEU A 97 -0.70 -8.31 -12.74
C LEU A 97 -1.60 -9.07 -11.76
N ALA A 98 -1.74 -8.55 -10.55
CA ALA A 98 -2.62 -9.14 -9.54
C ALA A 98 -4.07 -9.23 -10.05
N LYS A 99 -4.58 -8.19 -10.69
CA LYS A 99 -5.91 -8.21 -11.32
C LYS A 99 -6.01 -9.29 -12.40
N LEU A 100 -5.02 -9.42 -13.26
CA LEU A 100 -5.04 -10.40 -14.34
C LEU A 100 -4.98 -11.85 -13.85
N ILE A 101 -4.37 -12.11 -12.70
CA ILE A 101 -4.39 -13.45 -12.10
C ILE A 101 -5.65 -13.74 -11.28
N GLY A 102 -6.59 -12.79 -11.23
CA GLY A 102 -7.93 -12.97 -10.64
C GLY A 102 -8.10 -12.37 -9.24
N ILE A 103 -7.21 -11.49 -8.79
CA ILE A 103 -7.33 -10.84 -7.48
C ILE A 103 -8.16 -9.56 -7.62
N ASP A 104 -9.22 -9.44 -6.80
CA ASP A 104 -10.12 -8.29 -6.77
C ASP A 104 -10.05 -7.48 -5.46
N LYS A 105 -9.18 -7.88 -4.54
CA LYS A 105 -9.07 -7.29 -3.21
C LYS A 105 -7.64 -6.88 -2.94
N MET A 106 -7.44 -5.66 -2.43
CA MET A 106 -6.12 -5.13 -2.11
C MET A 106 -6.09 -4.54 -0.71
N ILE A 107 -5.11 -4.95 0.07
CA ILE A 107 -4.69 -4.26 1.29
C ILE A 107 -3.40 -3.53 0.96
N ILE A 108 -3.40 -2.22 1.11
CA ILE A 108 -2.20 -1.42 0.87
C ILE A 108 -1.78 -0.72 2.14
N THR A 109 -0.50 -0.85 2.47
CA THR A 109 0.05 -0.30 3.70
C THR A 109 1.20 0.63 3.41
N ASN A 110 1.42 1.61 4.26
CA ASN A 110 2.55 2.53 4.15
C ASN A 110 3.02 3.02 5.52
N ALA A 111 4.23 3.58 5.53
CA ALA A 111 4.75 4.45 6.57
C ALA A 111 4.52 5.90 6.12
N ALA A 112 4.08 6.78 7.02
CA ALA A 112 3.82 8.18 6.69
C ALA A 112 4.12 9.12 7.87
N GLY A 113 4.42 10.38 7.53
CA GLY A 113 4.55 11.47 8.49
C GLY A 113 3.18 12.00 8.92
N GLY A 114 2.93 12.08 10.21
CA GLY A 114 1.70 12.65 10.77
C GLY A 114 1.67 14.18 10.61
N ILE A 115 0.66 14.70 9.91
CA ILE A 115 0.38 16.14 9.76
C ILE A 115 -0.60 16.60 10.84
N ASN A 116 -1.58 15.74 11.15
CA ASN A 116 -2.55 15.99 12.21
C ASN A 116 -1.85 15.92 13.57
N ARG A 117 -1.97 16.98 14.36
CA ARG A 117 -1.29 17.13 15.66
C ARG A 117 -1.84 16.22 16.76
N ASP A 118 -3.04 15.70 16.57
CA ASP A 118 -3.68 14.76 17.50
C ASP A 118 -3.20 13.32 17.28
N PHE A 119 -2.44 13.07 16.21
CA PHE A 119 -1.84 11.78 15.91
C PHE A 119 -0.50 11.62 16.65
N LYS A 120 -0.17 10.36 16.93
CA LYS A 120 1.09 10.00 17.60
C LYS A 120 1.85 8.98 16.75
N VAL A 121 3.17 9.03 16.86
CA VAL A 121 4.05 8.01 16.30
C VAL A 121 3.66 6.64 16.85
N GLY A 122 3.56 5.67 15.95
CA GLY A 122 3.11 4.31 16.24
C GLY A 122 1.61 4.07 16.07
N GLU A 123 0.77 5.11 15.94
CA GLU A 123 -0.66 4.91 15.67
C GLU A 123 -0.91 4.44 14.24
N LEU A 124 -1.95 3.61 14.08
CA LEU A 124 -2.48 3.23 12.77
C LEU A 124 -3.57 4.21 12.33
N MET A 125 -3.58 4.53 11.04
CA MET A 125 -4.61 5.36 10.42
C MET A 125 -5.22 4.60 9.23
N LEU A 126 -6.53 4.45 9.21
CA LEU A 126 -7.29 4.07 8.02
C LEU A 126 -7.30 5.24 7.05
N ILE A 127 -6.93 4.99 5.81
CA ILE A 127 -6.99 6.01 4.77
C ILE A 127 -8.42 6.10 4.26
N SER A 128 -9.10 7.22 4.55
CA SER A 128 -10.48 7.46 4.10
C SER A 128 -10.51 8.10 2.71
N ASP A 129 -9.51 8.90 2.39
CA ASP A 129 -9.34 9.58 1.10
C ASP A 129 -7.89 9.99 0.89
N PHE A 130 -7.57 10.55 -0.28
CA PHE A 130 -6.25 11.10 -0.54
C PHE A 130 -6.28 12.41 -1.32
N ILE A 131 -5.23 13.21 -1.13
CA ILE A 131 -4.96 14.41 -1.93
C ILE A 131 -3.71 14.15 -2.77
N LYS A 132 -3.81 14.45 -4.07
CA LYS A 132 -2.68 14.38 -4.99
C LYS A 132 -2.70 15.58 -5.93
N PHE A 133 -1.69 16.45 -5.82
CA PHE A 133 -1.52 17.58 -6.72
C PHE A 133 -0.25 17.41 -7.55
N ASN A 134 -0.28 17.84 -8.82
CA ASN A 134 0.87 17.90 -9.73
C ASN A 134 1.77 16.63 -9.77
N CYS A 135 1.20 15.50 -9.36
CA CYS A 135 1.89 14.22 -9.38
C CYS A 135 1.53 13.43 -10.64
N VAL A 136 2.44 12.58 -11.07
CA VAL A 136 2.22 11.70 -12.22
C VAL A 136 1.02 10.79 -11.98
N ASN A 137 0.17 10.65 -13.00
CA ASN A 137 -0.99 9.78 -12.94
C ASN A 137 -0.71 8.49 -13.72
N PRO A 138 -0.87 7.29 -13.12
CA PRO A 138 -0.62 6.02 -13.79
C PRO A 138 -1.59 5.72 -14.95
N LEU A 139 -2.67 6.51 -15.09
CA LEU A 139 -3.63 6.41 -16.18
C LEU A 139 -3.38 7.45 -17.29
N ALA A 140 -2.29 8.24 -17.20
CA ALA A 140 -1.92 9.16 -18.25
C ALA A 140 -1.53 8.40 -19.53
N GLY A 141 -1.88 8.93 -20.71
CA GLY A 141 -1.65 8.28 -21.98
C GLY A 141 -2.88 7.54 -22.50
N ARG A 142 -2.67 6.54 -23.37
CA ARG A 142 -3.74 5.72 -23.94
C ARG A 142 -4.35 4.82 -22.88
N ASN A 143 -5.68 4.78 -22.81
CA ASN A 143 -6.37 3.86 -21.93
C ASN A 143 -6.12 2.40 -22.33
N ILE A 144 -6.08 1.51 -21.34
CA ILE A 144 -6.11 0.07 -21.52
C ILE A 144 -7.51 -0.37 -21.08
N ASP A 145 -8.42 -0.46 -22.05
CA ASP A 145 -9.86 -0.66 -21.81
C ASP A 145 -10.17 -1.97 -21.07
N GLU A 146 -9.29 -2.96 -21.22
CA GLU A 146 -9.39 -4.25 -20.54
C GLU A 146 -9.21 -4.14 -19.00
N PHE A 147 -8.59 -3.06 -18.51
CA PHE A 147 -8.48 -2.82 -17.07
C PHE A 147 -9.61 -1.94 -16.52
N GLY A 148 -10.22 -1.09 -17.36
CA GLY A 148 -11.30 -0.25 -16.91
C GLY A 148 -11.57 0.98 -17.80
N PRO A 149 -12.52 1.83 -17.38
CA PRO A 149 -12.95 2.98 -18.17
C PRO A 149 -11.88 4.08 -18.21
N ARG A 150 -11.87 4.88 -19.28
CA ARG A 150 -10.94 6.02 -19.43
C ARG A 150 -10.98 7.00 -18.26
N PHE A 151 -12.13 7.20 -17.66
CA PHE A 151 -12.35 8.11 -16.54
C PHE A 151 -13.01 7.35 -15.37
N PRO A 152 -12.21 6.65 -14.53
CA PRO A 152 -12.74 5.93 -13.38
C PRO A 152 -13.22 6.90 -12.30
N ASP A 153 -14.34 6.54 -11.66
CA ASP A 153 -14.85 7.27 -10.51
C ASP A 153 -13.96 7.04 -9.28
N MET A 154 -13.51 8.14 -8.66
CA MET A 154 -12.68 8.15 -7.45
C MET A 154 -13.44 8.65 -6.21
N SER A 155 -14.76 8.81 -6.26
CA SER A 155 -15.56 9.29 -5.13
C SER A 155 -15.51 8.36 -3.91
N ARG A 156 -15.17 7.09 -4.13
CA ARG A 156 -15.00 6.07 -3.08
C ARG A 156 -13.86 5.14 -3.47
N VAL A 157 -12.66 5.54 -3.17
CA VAL A 157 -11.46 4.72 -3.46
C VAL A 157 -11.35 3.59 -2.45
N PHE A 158 -11.50 3.89 -1.17
CA PHE A 158 -11.37 2.91 -0.09
C PHE A 158 -12.74 2.31 0.28
N ASP A 159 -12.72 1.02 0.53
CA ASP A 159 -13.91 0.23 0.81
C ASP A 159 -14.36 0.43 2.26
N ARG A 160 -15.58 0.93 2.45
CA ARG A 160 -16.12 1.25 3.78
C ARG A 160 -16.33 0.02 4.64
N ASP A 161 -16.81 -1.08 4.06
CA ASP A 161 -17.04 -2.31 4.82
C ASP A 161 -15.71 -2.86 5.35
N TYR A 162 -14.63 -2.75 4.55
CA TYR A 162 -13.29 -3.13 4.98
C TYR A 162 -12.75 -2.20 6.07
N MET A 163 -12.99 -0.91 5.96
CA MET A 163 -12.61 0.06 6.99
C MET A 163 -13.35 -0.21 8.30
N ASP A 164 -14.65 -0.46 8.25
CA ASP A 164 -15.48 -0.76 9.43
C ASP A 164 -15.05 -2.08 10.09
N LEU A 165 -14.78 -3.10 9.27
CA LEU A 165 -14.27 -4.37 9.75
C LEU A 165 -12.91 -4.20 10.43
N PHE A 166 -11.96 -3.48 9.81
CA PHE A 166 -10.65 -3.25 10.40
C PHE A 166 -10.74 -2.45 11.70
N ARG A 167 -11.65 -1.45 11.75
CA ARG A 167 -11.93 -0.68 12.96
C ARG A 167 -12.44 -1.59 14.10
N SER A 168 -13.33 -2.55 13.79
CA SER A 168 -13.81 -3.50 14.78
C SER A 168 -12.70 -4.43 15.28
N VAL A 169 -11.81 -4.88 14.41
CA VAL A 169 -10.63 -5.69 14.79
C VAL A 169 -9.72 -4.93 15.75
N CYS A 170 -9.43 -3.66 15.47
CA CYS A 170 -8.63 -2.83 16.37
C CYS A 170 -9.34 -2.62 17.72
N ALA A 171 -10.64 -2.34 17.71
CA ALA A 171 -11.44 -2.14 18.92
C ALA A 171 -11.46 -3.37 19.83
N ASP A 172 -11.57 -4.58 19.27
CA ASP A 172 -11.52 -5.84 20.02
C ASP A 172 -10.16 -6.02 20.73
N SER A 173 -9.10 -5.46 20.17
CA SER A 173 -7.76 -5.42 20.76
C SER A 173 -7.52 -4.20 21.66
N ARG A 174 -8.57 -3.40 21.93
CA ARG A 174 -8.50 -2.13 22.67
C ARG A 174 -7.54 -1.11 22.05
N GLU A 175 -7.35 -1.18 20.75
CA GLU A 175 -6.56 -0.21 19.99
C GLU A 175 -7.49 0.78 19.30
N ASN A 176 -7.16 2.07 19.42
CA ASN A 176 -7.84 3.12 18.68
C ASN A 176 -7.12 3.33 17.34
N VAL A 177 -7.76 2.96 16.24
CA VAL A 177 -7.27 3.27 14.91
C VAL A 177 -7.78 4.66 14.51
N ARG A 178 -6.88 5.49 13.99
CA ARG A 178 -7.23 6.80 13.43
C ARG A 178 -7.89 6.63 12.06
N GLU A 179 -8.52 7.68 11.57
CA GLU A 179 -9.00 7.81 10.21
C GLU A 179 -8.59 9.15 9.66
N GLY A 180 -8.17 9.23 8.39
CA GLY A 180 -7.70 10.49 7.84
C GLY A 180 -7.39 10.45 6.36
N VAL A 181 -7.05 11.64 5.86
CA VAL A 181 -6.70 11.91 4.48
C VAL A 181 -5.19 11.83 4.29
N TYR A 182 -4.77 11.00 3.33
CA TYR A 182 -3.36 10.83 2.97
C TYR A 182 -2.96 11.81 1.87
N PHE A 183 -1.92 12.62 2.10
CA PHE A 183 -1.35 13.49 1.06
C PHE A 183 -0.19 12.79 0.38
N TYR A 184 -0.21 12.76 -0.95
CA TYR A 184 0.82 12.12 -1.76
C TYR A 184 1.83 13.13 -2.27
N CYS A 185 3.10 12.91 -1.94
CA CYS A 185 4.27 13.60 -2.49
C CYS A 185 5.16 12.62 -3.26
N MET A 186 5.87 13.11 -4.26
CA MET A 186 6.75 12.25 -5.06
C MET A 186 8.06 11.89 -4.34
N GLY A 187 8.53 12.75 -3.44
CA GLY A 187 9.86 12.61 -2.86
C GLY A 187 10.98 12.91 -3.87
N PRO A 188 12.26 12.52 -3.59
CA PRO A 188 12.73 11.77 -2.41
C PRO A 188 12.95 12.62 -1.15
N ASN A 189 12.97 13.96 -1.25
CA ASN A 189 13.12 14.82 -0.08
C ASN A 189 11.85 14.81 0.78
N TYR A 190 12.02 14.91 2.10
CA TYR A 190 10.91 15.25 2.99
C TYR A 190 10.42 16.66 2.69
N GLU A 191 9.17 16.90 3.05
CA GLU A 191 8.50 18.18 2.86
C GLU A 191 9.11 19.26 3.74
N THR A 192 8.98 20.53 3.31
CA THR A 192 9.31 21.67 4.16
C THR A 192 8.20 21.92 5.19
N PRO A 193 8.50 22.59 6.32
CA PRO A 193 7.45 23.00 7.27
C PRO A 193 6.34 23.87 6.67
N ALA A 194 6.65 24.65 5.62
CA ALA A 194 5.66 25.46 4.91
C ALA A 194 4.69 24.57 4.09
N GLU A 195 5.22 23.57 3.39
CA GLU A 195 4.41 22.59 2.67
C GLU A 195 3.50 21.82 3.63
N ILE A 196 4.01 21.38 4.77
CA ILE A 196 3.20 20.67 5.79
C ILE A 196 2.06 21.56 6.33
N ARG A 197 2.32 22.86 6.56
CA ARG A 197 1.25 23.78 6.95
C ARG A 197 0.19 23.93 5.87
N ALA A 198 0.60 24.03 4.60
CA ALA A 198 -0.31 24.10 3.47
C ALA A 198 -1.16 22.83 3.35
N MET A 199 -0.53 21.64 3.40
CA MET A 199 -1.21 20.34 3.34
C MET A 199 -2.25 20.19 4.45
N ARG A 200 -1.92 20.62 5.68
CA ARG A 200 -2.86 20.61 6.79
C ARG A 200 -4.06 21.53 6.54
N THR A 201 -3.82 22.72 5.98
CA THR A 201 -4.91 23.66 5.61
C THR A 201 -5.82 23.07 4.55
N LEU A 202 -5.29 22.22 3.67
CA LEU A 202 -6.05 21.49 2.65
C LEU A 202 -6.79 20.26 3.20
N GLY A 203 -6.63 19.94 4.49
CA GLY A 203 -7.33 18.84 5.14
C GLY A 203 -6.56 17.52 5.17
N ALA A 204 -5.24 17.52 4.94
CA ALA A 204 -4.44 16.31 5.05
C ALA A 204 -4.09 15.97 6.51
N ASP A 205 -4.13 14.68 6.85
CA ASP A 205 -3.79 14.14 8.17
C ASP A 205 -2.42 13.45 8.20
N ALA A 206 -2.00 12.89 7.09
CA ALA A 206 -0.69 12.25 6.93
C ALA A 206 -0.11 12.51 5.55
N VAL A 207 1.23 12.42 5.41
CA VAL A 207 1.93 12.60 4.14
C VAL A 207 2.92 11.47 3.90
N GLY A 208 3.04 11.05 2.64
CA GLY A 208 4.04 10.07 2.23
C GLY A 208 4.21 9.98 0.72
N MET A 209 5.12 9.10 0.28
CA MET A 209 5.65 9.08 -1.08
C MET A 209 5.23 7.83 -1.88
N SER A 210 4.09 7.23 -1.55
CA SER A 210 3.63 5.97 -2.15
C SER A 210 2.10 5.87 -2.19
N THR A 211 1.58 4.68 -2.45
CA THR A 211 0.17 4.30 -2.19
C THR A 211 -0.84 4.83 -3.20
N VAL A 212 -0.82 6.11 -3.51
CA VAL A 212 -1.84 6.74 -4.35
C VAL A 212 -1.81 6.24 -5.80
N PRO A 213 -0.64 6.10 -6.46
CA PRO A 213 -0.60 5.50 -7.80
C PRO A 213 -1.22 4.10 -7.84
N GLU A 214 -0.87 3.24 -6.86
CA GLU A 214 -1.39 1.88 -6.77
C GLU A 214 -2.90 1.87 -6.50
N CYS A 215 -3.41 2.75 -5.64
CA CYS A 215 -4.85 2.90 -5.39
C CYS A 215 -5.61 3.34 -6.64
N ILE A 216 -5.06 4.28 -7.42
CA ILE A 216 -5.66 4.72 -8.70
C ILE A 216 -5.75 3.55 -9.68
N ALA A 217 -4.67 2.78 -9.84
CA ALA A 217 -4.66 1.62 -10.73
C ALA A 217 -5.59 0.51 -10.25
N ALA A 218 -5.61 0.21 -8.95
CA ALA A 218 -6.50 -0.78 -8.36
C ALA A 218 -7.97 -0.39 -8.53
N ARG A 219 -8.32 0.88 -8.29
CA ARG A 219 -9.68 1.40 -8.50
C ARG A 219 -10.08 1.37 -9.98
N HIS A 220 -9.16 1.71 -10.88
CA HIS A 220 -9.37 1.59 -12.32
C HIS A 220 -9.69 0.14 -12.72
N CYS A 221 -9.02 -0.85 -12.10
CA CYS A 221 -9.29 -2.27 -12.30
C CYS A 221 -10.51 -2.81 -11.54
N GLY A 222 -11.27 -1.97 -10.84
CA GLY A 222 -12.46 -2.38 -10.07
C GLY A 222 -12.15 -3.18 -8.80
N MET A 223 -10.94 -3.05 -8.23
CA MET A 223 -10.58 -3.75 -6.99
C MET A 223 -11.17 -3.03 -5.76
N ARG A 224 -11.51 -3.81 -4.72
CA ARG A 224 -11.85 -3.30 -3.38
C ARG A 224 -10.56 -3.05 -2.60
N ILE A 225 -10.45 -1.91 -1.92
CA ILE A 225 -9.18 -1.44 -1.35
C ILE A 225 -9.35 -1.10 0.13
N LEU A 226 -8.46 -1.65 0.98
CA LEU A 226 -8.22 -1.19 2.34
C LEU A 226 -6.85 -0.51 2.39
N GLY A 227 -6.80 0.76 2.79
CA GLY A 227 -5.57 1.51 3.00
C GLY A 227 -5.26 1.68 4.48
N ILE A 228 -4.05 1.32 4.91
CA ILE A 228 -3.59 1.44 6.29
C ILE A 228 -2.26 2.16 6.31
N THR A 229 -2.20 3.26 7.05
CA THR A 229 -0.98 4.01 7.32
C THR A 229 -0.47 3.72 8.74
N LEU A 230 0.81 3.47 8.88
CA LEU A 230 1.50 3.58 10.16
C LEU A 230 2.12 4.99 10.25
N ILE A 231 1.76 5.74 11.28
CA ILE A 231 2.40 7.03 11.57
C ILE A 231 3.79 6.74 12.15
N THR A 232 4.83 6.92 11.34
CA THR A 232 6.21 6.56 11.73
C THR A 232 7.01 7.71 12.29
N ASN A 233 6.61 8.92 11.99
CA ASN A 233 7.19 10.16 12.46
C ASN A 233 6.12 11.25 12.40
N MET A 234 6.33 12.36 13.09
CA MET A 234 5.54 13.55 12.82
C MET A 234 6.18 14.31 11.66
N ALA A 235 5.34 14.87 10.76
CA ALA A 235 5.81 15.57 9.56
C ALA A 235 6.67 16.81 9.89
N ALA A 236 7.40 17.33 8.91
CA ALA A 236 8.35 18.42 9.09
C ALA A 236 7.74 19.66 9.76
N GLY A 237 8.41 20.17 10.78
CA GLY A 237 7.98 21.37 11.54
C GLY A 237 6.78 21.15 12.47
N ILE A 238 6.34 19.92 12.69
CA ILE A 238 5.38 19.57 13.75
C ILE A 238 6.13 19.45 15.08
N LEU A 239 7.26 18.76 15.09
CA LEU A 239 8.20 18.71 16.21
C LEU A 239 9.46 19.50 15.86
N ASP A 240 10.14 20.02 16.87
CA ASP A 240 11.41 20.75 16.72
C ASP A 240 12.59 19.78 16.66
N LYS A 241 12.61 18.95 15.60
CA LYS A 241 13.71 18.03 15.31
C LYS A 241 13.75 17.69 13.82
N PRO A 242 14.96 17.36 13.27
CA PRO A 242 15.06 16.86 11.91
C PRO A 242 14.39 15.50 11.75
N LEU A 243 14.01 15.18 10.51
CA LEU A 243 13.47 13.88 10.14
C LEU A 243 14.60 12.95 9.67
N SER A 244 14.46 11.65 9.95
CA SER A 244 15.38 10.63 9.45
C SER A 244 14.66 9.36 8.98
N GLY A 245 15.31 8.63 8.07
CA GLY A 245 14.80 7.33 7.61
C GLY A 245 14.88 6.25 8.70
N GLU A 246 15.81 6.38 9.65
CA GLU A 246 15.98 5.47 10.78
C GLU A 246 14.72 5.46 11.67
N GLU A 247 14.14 6.62 11.97
CA GLU A 247 12.90 6.73 12.74
C GLU A 247 11.75 5.95 12.12
N VAL A 248 11.66 5.94 10.79
CA VAL A 248 10.64 5.19 10.05
C VAL A 248 10.79 3.69 10.29
N ILE A 249 12.03 3.18 10.23
CA ILE A 249 12.34 1.76 10.43
C ILE A 249 12.08 1.36 11.89
N GLU A 250 12.51 2.16 12.84
CA GLU A 250 12.32 1.92 14.28
C GLU A 250 10.83 1.87 14.65
N ALA A 251 10.05 2.85 14.19
CA ALA A 251 8.61 2.88 14.42
C ALA A 251 7.89 1.68 13.77
N GLY A 252 8.31 1.28 12.56
CA GLY A 252 7.82 0.10 11.88
C GLY A 252 8.08 -1.18 12.68
N ASN A 253 9.31 -1.37 13.15
CA ASN A 253 9.69 -2.52 13.98
C ASN A 253 8.91 -2.57 15.30
N ALA A 254 8.73 -1.43 15.97
CA ALA A 254 7.97 -1.33 17.21
C ALA A 254 6.48 -1.68 17.03
N ALA A 255 5.88 -1.29 15.90
CA ALA A 255 4.49 -1.57 15.60
C ALA A 255 4.25 -2.97 15.00
N SER A 256 5.31 -3.65 14.55
CA SER A 256 5.26 -4.86 13.71
C SER A 256 4.33 -5.95 14.25
N LYS A 257 4.52 -6.41 15.51
CA LYS A 257 3.71 -7.51 16.08
C LYS A 257 2.22 -7.19 16.11
N ARG A 258 1.90 -5.97 16.50
CA ARG A 258 0.52 -5.48 16.59
C ARG A 258 -0.11 -5.38 15.20
N PHE A 259 0.61 -4.80 14.26
CA PHE A 259 0.18 -4.68 12.87
C PHE A 259 -0.09 -6.06 12.24
N VAL A 260 0.84 -7.01 12.41
CA VAL A 260 0.68 -8.40 11.93
C VAL A 260 -0.60 -9.02 12.51
N SER A 261 -0.83 -8.88 13.81
CA SER A 261 -2.01 -9.44 14.48
C SER A 261 -3.30 -8.86 13.91
N HIS A 262 -3.37 -7.53 13.70
CA HIS A 262 -4.57 -6.89 13.18
C HIS A 262 -4.86 -7.26 11.73
N VAL A 263 -3.83 -7.30 10.88
CA VAL A 263 -4.01 -7.70 9.46
C VAL A 263 -4.41 -9.16 9.36
N ALA A 264 -3.81 -10.06 10.14
CA ALA A 264 -4.19 -11.47 10.15
C ALA A 264 -5.64 -11.67 10.62
N GLU A 265 -6.06 -10.97 11.67
CA GLU A 265 -7.43 -11.04 12.18
C GLU A 265 -8.45 -10.40 11.21
N PHE A 266 -8.10 -9.29 10.57
CA PHE A 266 -8.90 -8.71 9.50
C PHE A 266 -9.10 -9.72 8.36
N LEU A 267 -8.03 -10.35 7.88
CA LEU A 267 -8.10 -11.38 6.83
C LEU A 267 -8.99 -12.54 7.27
N ARG A 268 -8.88 -13.00 8.52
CA ARG A 268 -9.71 -14.09 9.04
C ARG A 268 -11.20 -13.78 8.93
N ARG A 269 -11.59 -12.53 9.22
CA ARG A 269 -13.01 -12.08 9.21
C ARG A 269 -13.48 -11.59 7.84
N MET A 270 -12.56 -11.19 6.96
CA MET A 270 -12.90 -10.61 5.67
C MET A 270 -13.69 -11.61 4.81
N PRO A 271 -14.84 -11.22 4.23
CA PRO A 271 -15.57 -12.06 3.27
C PRO A 271 -14.78 -12.22 1.96
N LEU A 272 -14.98 -13.35 1.27
CA LEU A 272 -14.36 -13.64 -0.04
C LEU A 272 -15.33 -13.43 -1.22
N ASP A 273 -16.55 -13.12 -0.97
CA ASP A 273 -17.62 -12.83 -1.94
C ASP A 273 -17.47 -11.47 -2.64
#